data_696c2552a051b9a21c5a900832e95196
#
_entry.id   696c2552a051b9a21c5a900832e95196
#
_cell.length_a   1.000
_cell.length_b   1.000
_cell.length_c   1.000
_cell.angle_alpha   90.00
_cell.angle_beta   90.00
_cell.angle_gamma   90.00
#
_symmetry.space_group_name_H-M   'P 1'
#
loop_
_entity.id
_entity.type
_entity.pdbx_description
1 polymer ?
#
loop_
_entity_poly.entity_id
_entity_poly.type
_entity_poly.pdbx_seq_one_letter_code
_entity_poly.pdbx_strand_id
1 'polypeptide(L)'
;MIKLNKLSIRRGVRLLFEDANLTVHPGQNIGLTGANGTGKSSLFALFRDQLHADTGSVSIPDSWVIAHVAQETPAVEQSAIDYVLEGDAELTRLQAELVKAEQEHDGHHQSELHDKLAAINGYTARSRAGRLMHGLGFKAEQETLPVTSFS
;
A
#
# COMPACT_ATOMS: atom_id res chain seq x y z
N MET A 1 9.60 15.47 2.89
CA MET A 1 8.71 15.83 4.00
C MET A 1 7.29 15.98 3.50
N ILE A 2 6.29 15.63 4.32
CA ILE A 2 4.88 15.88 4.02
C ILE A 2 4.51 17.26 4.54
N LYS A 3 3.81 18.05 3.75
CA LYS A 3 3.30 19.37 4.16
C LYS A 3 1.81 19.48 3.89
N LEU A 4 1.09 19.97 4.87
CA LEU A 4 -0.27 20.50 4.74
C LEU A 4 -0.20 22.02 4.84
N ASN A 5 -0.84 22.72 3.92
CA ASN A 5 -0.86 24.18 3.91
C ASN A 5 -2.31 24.65 3.77
N LYS A 6 -2.82 25.29 4.81
CA LYS A 6 -4.20 25.82 4.91
C LYS A 6 -5.25 24.82 4.42
N LEU A 7 -5.07 23.57 4.85
CA LEU A 7 -5.91 22.47 4.41
C LEU A 7 -7.27 22.53 5.05
N SER A 8 -8.32 22.52 4.24
CA SER A 8 -9.69 22.35 4.72
C SER A 8 -10.34 21.17 4.01
N ILE A 9 -11.06 20.36 4.78
CA ILE A 9 -11.79 19.20 4.28
C ILE A 9 -13.17 19.17 4.88
N ARG A 10 -14.19 18.94 4.03
CA ARG A 10 -15.56 18.69 4.43
C ARG A 10 -15.97 17.28 4.03
N ARG A 11 -16.94 16.73 4.73
CA ARG A 11 -17.63 15.51 4.33
C ARG A 11 -19.14 15.79 4.34
N GLY A 12 -19.68 16.06 3.17
CA GLY A 12 -21.01 16.65 3.02
C GLY A 12 -21.04 18.04 3.64
N VAL A 13 -21.98 18.27 4.53
CA VAL A 13 -22.12 19.57 5.24
C VAL A 13 -21.17 19.72 6.45
N ARG A 14 -20.48 18.66 6.84
CA ARG A 14 -19.65 18.67 8.05
C ARG A 14 -18.21 19.08 7.71
N LEU A 15 -17.75 20.17 8.31
CA LEU A 15 -16.34 20.58 8.29
C LEU A 15 -15.54 19.67 9.23
N LEU A 16 -14.48 19.03 8.71
CA LEU A 16 -13.59 18.14 9.46
C LEU A 16 -12.31 18.86 9.88
N PHE A 17 -11.71 19.61 8.96
CA PHE A 17 -10.52 20.43 9.19
C PHE A 17 -10.74 21.79 8.54
N GLU A 18 -10.22 22.84 9.17
CA GLU A 18 -10.21 24.20 8.66
C GLU A 18 -8.81 24.79 8.84
N ASP A 19 -8.26 25.32 7.75
CA ASP A 19 -6.95 25.97 7.69
C ASP A 19 -5.82 25.18 8.40
N ALA A 20 -5.88 23.86 8.34
CA ALA A 20 -4.91 23.00 9.00
C ALA A 20 -3.52 23.11 8.35
N ASN A 21 -2.51 23.32 9.19
CA ASN A 21 -1.12 23.39 8.78
C ASN A 21 -0.33 22.31 9.53
N LEU A 22 0.44 21.50 8.81
CA LEU A 22 1.28 20.47 9.39
C LEU A 22 2.51 20.25 8.51
N THR A 23 3.66 20.03 9.14
CA THR A 23 4.86 19.58 8.46
C THR A 23 5.38 18.33 9.16
N VAL A 24 5.58 17.25 8.38
CA VAL A 24 6.15 15.99 8.86
C VAL A 24 7.50 15.79 8.20
N HIS A 25 8.54 15.75 9.00
CA HIS A 25 9.91 15.50 8.52
C HIS A 25 10.22 14.01 8.45
N PRO A 26 11.17 13.59 7.59
CA PRO A 26 11.67 12.22 7.59
C PRO A 26 12.09 11.76 8.98
N GLY A 27 11.80 10.51 9.33
CA GLY A 27 12.16 9.91 10.63
C GLY A 27 11.26 10.29 11.81
N GLN A 28 10.26 11.15 11.61
CA GLN A 28 9.30 11.48 12.67
C GLN A 28 8.21 10.42 12.80
N ASN A 29 7.88 10.06 14.06
CA ASN A 29 6.69 9.31 14.41
C ASN A 29 5.64 10.28 14.94
N ILE A 30 4.45 10.29 14.33
CA ILE A 30 3.36 11.20 14.69
C ILE A 30 2.13 10.42 15.11
N GLY A 31 1.60 10.71 16.30
CA GLY A 31 0.31 10.21 16.76
C GLY A 31 -0.82 11.17 16.42
N LEU A 32 -1.81 10.71 15.65
CA LEU A 32 -3.02 11.46 15.38
C LEU A 32 -4.14 11.02 16.34
N THR A 33 -4.52 11.89 17.26
CA THR A 33 -5.53 11.61 18.28
C THR A 33 -6.78 12.45 18.08
N GLY A 34 -7.89 12.04 18.63
CA GLY A 34 -9.17 12.75 18.57
C GLY A 34 -10.37 11.81 18.65
N ALA A 35 -11.55 12.36 18.95
CA ALA A 35 -12.81 11.62 19.01
C ALA A 35 -13.18 10.94 17.69
N ASN A 36 -14.12 9.98 17.72
CA ASN A 36 -14.61 9.36 16.51
C ASN A 36 -15.35 10.39 15.63
N GLY A 37 -15.15 10.29 14.30
CA GLY A 37 -15.76 11.20 13.34
C GLY A 37 -15.09 12.57 13.21
N THR A 38 -13.92 12.81 13.82
CA THR A 38 -13.19 14.10 13.71
C THR A 38 -12.38 14.23 12.42
N GLY A 39 -12.37 13.21 11.56
CA GLY A 39 -11.68 13.28 10.26
C GLY A 39 -10.32 12.57 10.20
N LYS A 40 -9.89 11.82 11.24
CA LYS A 40 -8.61 11.08 11.22
C LYS A 40 -8.45 10.20 9.99
N SER A 41 -9.46 9.37 9.70
CA SER A 41 -9.46 8.50 8.52
C SER A 41 -9.52 9.30 7.21
N SER A 42 -10.15 10.48 7.20
CA SER A 42 -10.19 11.36 6.03
C SER A 42 -8.82 11.96 5.73
N LEU A 43 -8.04 12.28 6.75
CA LEU A 43 -6.67 12.74 6.58
C LEU A 43 -5.78 11.64 5.99
N PHE A 44 -5.90 10.39 6.45
CA PHE A 44 -5.18 9.26 5.86
C PHE A 44 -5.63 8.97 4.43
N ALA A 45 -6.94 9.08 4.13
CA ALA A 45 -7.46 8.94 2.76
C ALA A 45 -6.91 10.04 1.82
N LEU A 46 -6.74 11.26 2.33
CA LEU A 46 -6.12 12.35 1.59
C LEU A 46 -4.65 12.06 1.26
N PHE A 47 -3.87 11.55 2.22
CA PHE A 47 -2.47 11.16 1.96
C PHE A 47 -2.37 10.04 0.92
N ARG A 48 -3.36 9.19 0.80
CA ARG A 48 -3.44 8.08 -0.16
C ARG A 48 -4.08 8.48 -1.49
N ASP A 49 -4.31 9.77 -1.72
CA ASP A 49 -4.97 10.31 -2.91
C ASP A 49 -6.38 9.74 -3.17
N GLN A 50 -7.04 9.28 -2.12
CA GLN A 50 -8.42 8.76 -2.15
C GLN A 50 -9.47 9.83 -1.81
N LEU A 51 -9.01 10.98 -1.36
CA LEU A 51 -9.81 12.15 -1.02
C LEU A 51 -9.05 13.40 -1.42
N HIS A 52 -9.76 14.38 -1.95
CA HIS A 52 -9.19 15.68 -2.29
C HIS A 52 -9.58 16.72 -1.24
N ALA A 53 -8.72 17.72 -1.06
CA ALA A 53 -8.99 18.86 -0.21
C ALA A 53 -10.02 19.80 -0.86
N ASP A 54 -10.87 20.42 -0.04
CA ASP A 54 -11.76 21.50 -0.51
C ASP A 54 -10.96 22.78 -0.76
N THR A 55 -10.05 23.11 0.14
CA THR A 55 -9.10 24.22 0.01
C THR A 55 -7.73 23.86 0.58
N GLY A 56 -6.71 24.63 0.20
CA GLY A 56 -5.34 24.38 0.62
C GLY A 56 -4.63 23.33 -0.23
N SER A 57 -3.54 22.81 0.28
CA SER A 57 -2.73 21.85 -0.46
C SER A 57 -2.05 20.81 0.43
N VAL A 58 -1.86 19.62 -0.13
CA VAL A 58 -1.00 18.57 0.43
C VAL A 58 0.18 18.40 -0.52
N SER A 59 1.39 18.36 0.05
CA SER A 59 2.60 18.07 -0.69
C SER A 59 3.29 16.87 -0.08
N ILE A 60 3.44 15.82 -0.89
CA ILE A 60 4.17 14.59 -0.58
C ILE A 60 5.20 14.42 -1.70
N PRO A 61 6.47 14.07 -1.42
CA PRO A 61 7.43 13.83 -2.48
C PRO A 61 7.00 12.66 -3.38
N ASP A 62 7.05 12.84 -4.70
CA ASP A 62 6.64 11.83 -5.69
C ASP A 62 7.41 10.50 -5.57
N SER A 63 8.64 10.56 -5.03
CA SER A 63 9.46 9.38 -4.79
C SER A 63 9.07 8.57 -3.54
N TRP A 64 8.10 9.05 -2.74
CA TRP A 64 7.68 8.35 -1.54
C TRP A 64 6.56 7.36 -1.83
N VAL A 65 6.71 6.17 -1.28
CA VAL A 65 5.66 5.15 -1.29
C VAL A 65 4.95 5.17 0.05
N ILE A 66 3.62 5.33 0.02
CA ILE A 66 2.80 5.31 1.22
C ILE A 66 2.29 3.90 1.45
N ALA A 67 2.83 3.23 2.47
CA ALA A 67 2.27 1.99 2.98
C ALA A 67 1.25 2.29 4.09
N HIS A 68 0.22 1.46 4.20
CA HIS A 68 -0.78 1.58 5.27
C HIS A 68 -1.25 0.20 5.72
N VAL A 69 -1.69 0.13 6.97
CA VAL A 69 -2.36 -1.04 7.53
C VAL A 69 -3.86 -0.76 7.55
N ALA A 70 -4.64 -1.62 6.90
CA ALA A 70 -6.09 -1.53 6.93
C ALA A 70 -6.64 -1.86 8.33
N GLN A 71 -7.77 -1.27 8.71
CA GLN A 71 -8.41 -1.55 9.98
C GLN A 71 -9.05 -2.95 10.03
N GLU A 72 -9.49 -3.42 8.88
CA GLU A 72 -10.14 -4.72 8.73
C GLU A 72 -9.34 -5.59 7.75
N THR A 73 -9.22 -6.87 8.07
CA THR A 73 -8.65 -7.85 7.15
C THR A 73 -9.67 -8.11 6.05
N PRO A 74 -9.30 -8.01 4.76
CA PRO A 74 -10.24 -8.29 3.69
C PRO A 74 -10.65 -9.76 3.71
N ALA A 75 -11.94 -10.02 3.53
CA ALA A 75 -12.48 -11.38 3.42
C ALA A 75 -12.25 -11.94 2.01
N VAL A 76 -11.02 -12.35 1.72
CA VAL A 76 -10.62 -12.94 0.44
C VAL A 76 -10.21 -14.40 0.60
N GLU A 77 -10.56 -15.23 -0.37
CA GLU A 77 -10.25 -16.68 -0.38
C GLU A 77 -8.83 -16.98 -0.87
N GLN A 78 -8.09 -15.96 -1.23
CA GLN A 78 -6.70 -16.06 -1.61
C GLN A 78 -5.83 -16.54 -0.44
N SER A 79 -4.75 -17.30 -0.74
CA SER A 79 -3.82 -17.73 0.31
C SER A 79 -3.10 -16.54 0.95
N ALA A 80 -2.78 -16.67 2.24
CA ALA A 80 -2.12 -15.61 2.99
C ALA A 80 -0.78 -15.18 2.36
N ILE A 81 0.00 -16.13 1.85
CA ILE A 81 1.29 -15.81 1.21
C ILE A 81 1.10 -15.09 -0.12
N ASP A 82 0.10 -15.45 -0.92
CA ASP A 82 -0.18 -14.78 -2.19
C ASP A 82 -0.73 -13.38 -1.95
N TYR A 83 -1.54 -13.19 -0.90
CA TYR A 83 -1.99 -11.86 -0.46
C TYR A 83 -0.83 -10.96 -0.04
N VAL A 84 0.17 -11.51 0.66
CA VAL A 84 1.40 -10.77 1.01
C VAL A 84 2.20 -10.40 -0.23
N LEU A 85 2.28 -11.28 -1.22
CA LEU A 85 2.99 -11.03 -2.48
C LEU A 85 2.33 -9.94 -3.32
N GLU A 86 1.00 -9.86 -3.35
CA GLU A 86 0.26 -8.79 -4.04
C GLU A 86 0.55 -7.39 -3.48
N GLY A 87 1.02 -7.30 -2.24
CA GLY A 87 1.50 -6.04 -1.65
C GLY A 87 2.73 -5.46 -2.35
N ASP A 88 3.49 -6.28 -3.09
CA ASP A 88 4.59 -5.85 -3.96
C ASP A 88 4.05 -5.50 -5.35
N ALA A 89 3.60 -4.25 -5.52
CA ALA A 89 2.97 -3.79 -6.75
C ALA A 89 3.88 -3.90 -7.98
N GLU A 90 5.20 -3.74 -7.83
CA GLU A 90 6.15 -3.86 -8.92
C GLU A 90 6.29 -5.32 -9.36
N LEU A 91 6.41 -6.25 -8.41
CA LEU A 91 6.44 -7.68 -8.67
C LEU A 91 5.18 -8.13 -9.40
N THR A 92 4.00 -7.75 -8.88
CA THR A 92 2.70 -8.11 -9.45
C THR A 92 2.55 -7.61 -10.88
N ARG A 93 2.95 -6.36 -11.14
CA ARG A 93 2.93 -5.76 -12.47
C ARG A 93 3.83 -6.52 -13.44
N LEU A 94 5.10 -6.76 -13.06
CA LEU A 94 6.06 -7.46 -13.94
C LEU A 94 5.64 -8.90 -14.22
N GLN A 95 5.06 -9.60 -13.27
CA GLN A 95 4.53 -10.96 -13.47
C GLN A 95 3.33 -10.94 -14.42
N ALA A 96 2.42 -10.00 -14.31
CA ALA A 96 1.28 -9.87 -15.21
C ALA A 96 1.72 -9.54 -16.65
N GLU A 97 2.70 -8.63 -16.80
CA GLU A 97 3.28 -8.30 -18.12
C GLU A 97 4.00 -9.51 -18.73
N LEU A 98 4.70 -10.33 -17.93
CA LEU A 98 5.38 -11.53 -18.40
C LEU A 98 4.37 -12.56 -18.94
N VAL A 99 3.29 -12.84 -18.20
CA VAL A 99 2.23 -13.75 -18.67
C VAL A 99 1.63 -13.26 -19.99
N LYS A 100 1.45 -11.95 -20.17
CA LYS A 100 0.97 -11.39 -21.43
C LYS A 100 1.96 -11.57 -22.58
N ALA A 101 3.24 -11.28 -22.34
CA ALA A 101 4.30 -11.45 -23.33
C ALA A 101 4.48 -12.93 -23.74
N GLU A 102 4.26 -13.87 -22.82
CA GLU A 102 4.24 -15.31 -23.10
C GLU A 102 3.07 -15.70 -24.03
N GLN A 103 1.87 -15.16 -23.78
CA GLN A 103 0.69 -15.39 -24.61
C GLN A 103 0.87 -14.82 -26.03
N GLU A 104 1.54 -13.67 -26.14
CA GLU A 104 1.83 -13.00 -27.41
C GLU A 104 3.06 -13.60 -28.14
N HIS A 105 3.77 -14.54 -27.52
CA HIS A 105 5.01 -15.18 -28.02
C HIS A 105 6.12 -14.15 -28.32
N ASP A 106 6.15 -13.04 -27.59
CA ASP A 106 7.17 -11.99 -27.74
C ASP A 106 8.41 -12.34 -26.89
N GLY A 107 9.31 -13.11 -27.47
CA GLY A 107 10.53 -13.59 -26.78
C GLY A 107 11.47 -12.44 -26.39
N HIS A 108 11.50 -11.33 -27.12
CA HIS A 108 12.34 -10.18 -26.76
C HIS A 108 11.82 -9.51 -25.48
N HIS A 109 10.52 -9.25 -25.45
CA HIS A 109 9.89 -8.62 -24.28
C HIS A 109 9.92 -9.53 -23.05
N GLN A 110 9.77 -10.86 -23.23
CA GLN A 110 9.96 -11.83 -22.14
C GLN A 110 11.36 -11.73 -21.52
N SER A 111 12.42 -11.64 -22.35
CA SER A 111 13.79 -11.52 -21.85
C SER A 111 13.98 -10.25 -21.02
N GLU A 112 13.47 -9.10 -21.49
CA GLU A 112 13.54 -7.84 -20.73
C GLU A 112 12.80 -7.93 -19.39
N LEU A 113 11.65 -8.59 -19.36
CA LEU A 113 10.87 -8.76 -18.13
C LEU A 113 11.55 -9.70 -17.13
N HIS A 114 12.21 -10.76 -17.62
CA HIS A 114 13.03 -11.61 -16.78
C HIS A 114 14.19 -10.86 -16.14
N ASP A 115 14.88 -10.00 -16.88
CA ASP A 115 15.95 -9.15 -16.34
C ASP A 115 15.41 -8.18 -15.26
N LYS A 116 14.26 -7.56 -15.50
CA LYS A 116 13.60 -6.68 -14.51
C LYS A 116 13.19 -7.45 -13.26
N LEU A 117 12.60 -8.64 -13.41
CA LEU A 117 12.27 -9.51 -12.28
C LEU A 117 13.50 -9.94 -11.49
N ALA A 118 14.61 -10.24 -12.16
CA ALA A 118 15.87 -10.55 -11.50
C ALA A 118 16.42 -9.35 -10.71
N ALA A 119 16.35 -8.15 -11.28
CA ALA A 119 16.82 -6.91 -10.66
C ALA A 119 16.10 -6.61 -9.33
N ILE A 120 14.79 -6.88 -9.24
CA ILE A 120 14.00 -6.70 -8.00
C ILE A 120 14.03 -7.94 -7.08
N ASN A 121 14.82 -8.96 -7.40
CA ASN A 121 14.82 -10.26 -6.72
C ASN A 121 13.44 -10.93 -6.72
N GLY A 122 12.67 -10.81 -7.79
CA GLY A 122 11.31 -11.30 -7.93
C GLY A 122 11.21 -12.83 -7.75
N TYR A 123 12.21 -13.60 -8.23
CA TYR A 123 12.25 -15.06 -8.09
C TYR A 123 12.38 -15.56 -6.65
N THR A 124 12.86 -14.73 -5.73
CA THR A 124 12.93 -15.05 -4.29
C THR A 124 11.82 -14.44 -3.48
N ALA A 125 10.88 -13.73 -4.11
CA ALA A 125 9.83 -13.00 -3.44
C ALA A 125 8.98 -13.89 -2.51
N ARG A 126 8.58 -15.08 -2.97
CA ARG A 126 7.82 -16.04 -2.15
C ARG A 126 8.58 -16.47 -0.90
N SER A 127 9.88 -16.73 -1.03
CA SER A 127 10.72 -17.09 0.12
C SER A 127 10.90 -15.91 1.09
N ARG A 128 10.98 -14.68 0.57
CA ARG A 128 11.01 -13.47 1.42
C ARG A 128 9.69 -13.26 2.14
N ALA A 129 8.57 -13.44 1.45
CA ALA A 129 7.23 -13.36 2.03
C ALA A 129 7.04 -14.38 3.17
N GLY A 130 7.41 -15.65 2.95
CA GLY A 130 7.36 -16.68 3.99
C GLY A 130 8.20 -16.32 5.22
N ARG A 131 9.43 -15.83 5.02
CA ARG A 131 10.28 -15.37 6.14
C ARG A 131 9.65 -14.19 6.90
N LEU A 132 9.02 -13.25 6.19
CA LEU A 132 8.30 -12.14 6.82
C LEU A 132 7.14 -12.64 7.67
N MET A 133 6.32 -13.55 7.12
CA MET A 133 5.20 -14.16 7.84
C MET A 133 5.66 -14.91 9.09
N HIS A 134 6.73 -15.72 8.99
CA HIS A 134 7.31 -16.39 10.15
C HIS A 134 7.81 -15.39 11.20
N GLY A 135 8.42 -14.29 10.78
CA GLY A 135 8.84 -13.20 11.68
C GLY A 135 7.68 -12.55 12.43
N LEU A 136 6.48 -12.56 11.84
CA LEU A 136 5.24 -12.09 12.45
C LEU A 136 4.51 -13.19 13.26
N GLY A 137 5.06 -14.40 13.35
CA GLY A 137 4.52 -15.50 14.14
C GLY A 137 3.60 -16.47 13.39
N PHE A 138 3.47 -16.33 12.06
CA PHE A 138 2.73 -17.31 11.26
C PHE A 138 3.54 -18.62 11.16
N LYS A 139 2.83 -19.75 11.20
CA LYS A 139 3.42 -21.07 10.96
C LYS A 139 3.42 -21.38 9.46
N ALA A 140 4.29 -22.30 9.02
CA ALA A 140 4.40 -22.69 7.62
C ALA A 140 3.06 -23.19 7.03
N GLU A 141 2.28 -23.92 7.81
CA GLU A 141 0.98 -24.43 7.36
C GLU A 141 -0.05 -23.30 7.13
N GLN A 142 0.16 -22.14 7.74
CA GLN A 142 -0.73 -20.99 7.62
C GLN A 142 -0.48 -20.17 6.35
N GLU A 143 0.66 -20.33 5.69
CA GLU A 143 0.97 -19.61 4.45
C GLU A 143 -0.05 -19.88 3.34
N THR A 144 -0.56 -21.11 3.27
CA THR A 144 -1.48 -21.55 2.23
C THR A 144 -2.95 -21.45 2.63
N LEU A 145 -3.24 -21.10 3.88
CA LEU A 145 -4.62 -20.88 4.32
C LEU A 145 -5.20 -19.59 3.70
N PRO A 146 -6.50 -19.56 3.41
CA PRO A 146 -7.15 -18.36 2.90
C PRO A 146 -7.12 -17.24 3.93
N VAL A 147 -7.03 -15.99 3.48
CA VAL A 147 -6.99 -14.81 4.36
C VAL A 147 -8.22 -14.74 5.27
N THR A 148 -9.37 -15.23 4.81
CA THR A 148 -10.61 -15.36 5.62
C THR A 148 -10.45 -16.21 6.87
N SER A 149 -9.40 -17.06 6.95
CA SER A 149 -9.12 -17.88 8.13
C SER A 149 -8.45 -17.12 9.28
N PHE A 150 -8.03 -15.87 9.03
CA PHE A 150 -7.34 -15.02 10.00
C PHE A 150 -8.28 -13.88 10.42
N SER A 151 -8.68 -13.87 11.69
CA SER A 151 -9.54 -12.83 12.28
C SER A 151 -8.75 -11.96 13.27
#